data_f2623032ba04ee46465d2277387760de
#
_entry.id   f2623032ba04ee46465d2277387760de
#
_cell.length_a   1.000
_cell.length_b   1.000
_cell.length_c   1.000
_cell.angle_alpha   90.00
_cell.angle_beta   90.00
_cell.angle_gamma   90.00
#
_symmetry.space_group_name_H-M   'P 1'
#
loop_
_entity.id
_entity.type
_entity.pdbx_description
1 polymer ?
#
loop_
_entity_poly.entity_id
_entity_poly.type
_entity_poly.pdbx_seq_one_letter_code
_entity_poly.pdbx_strand_id
1 'polypeptide(L)'
;MTKNAQRLSQLISTFGPGAMIDLPTRSVVVAGLEYWEMRANAFTTIPEPRLTARLEQLLKDQGRLDPNISLSLRTPPIATDGVNGIPAGVTAPIFPTWFVCEQVEAAVTATATLRRRRLVRWQDLDTRGRRRFVFDDDRKSEVTPIRFVCACEKGHLQDIDWRWVVHGSVQCQEPLWLEEKGTSADPADTNIICGCGRSLSLQDAFQPGRLGKCRGERPWLLDRDPDGCGDNLKLLTRTATNTYFPQVYTVISLPSEEDDLARLVDELSGDLANVQTVEDVAQAKRFNPKVSVSLGGYPDREIFERLKRVRDGARADASRSPKTSEFDVFASGRQEIGHNHPAAKLYAETLPRATWADPSVSVDTSAIKNLVAVHRLREVSSLYGFTRFEAAPTSSDGDVEDIQLAVRGAPISRGADWLPAIEQFGEGLFIHVDEQAVNRWLQEPDVVGRQASLLRGYGHWRARFAGGAPNYPGTAYTLLHSLSHALIAEIALDSGYPASALKERIYALTDTRNGGAPSKCGILIYTATPGAQGTLGGLVAAGSRFSSILRSALDRLMICSNDPVCADHEPDGRSGDRATHGAACHGCLLIAETSCEMRNLFLDRSLLVQTMAGHRANFFD
;
A
#
# COMPACT_ATOMS: atom_id res chain seq x y z
N MET A 1 20.86 -22.03 11.55
CA MET A 1 19.67 -21.16 11.53
C MET A 1 19.29 -20.94 10.09
N THR A 2 18.14 -21.39 9.63
CA THR A 2 17.62 -21.09 8.28
C THR A 2 17.33 -19.59 8.24
N LYS A 3 18.10 -18.84 7.45
CA LYS A 3 17.85 -17.42 7.20
C LYS A 3 16.56 -17.31 6.38
N ASN A 4 15.46 -16.86 6.95
CA ASN A 4 14.27 -16.46 6.20
C ASN A 4 14.56 -15.08 5.58
N ALA A 5 15.12 -15.08 4.38
CA ALA A 5 15.37 -13.86 3.64
C ALA A 5 14.03 -13.33 3.09
N GLN A 6 13.64 -12.15 3.53
CA GLN A 6 12.53 -11.39 2.94
C GLN A 6 13.06 -10.45 1.86
N ARG A 7 12.30 -10.23 0.79
CA ARG A 7 12.64 -9.20 -0.20
C ARG A 7 12.46 -7.82 0.42
N LEU A 8 13.31 -6.85 0.07
CA LEU A 8 13.22 -5.49 0.59
C LEU A 8 11.84 -4.86 0.37
N SER A 9 11.23 -5.13 -0.79
CA SER A 9 9.87 -4.66 -1.10
C SER A 9 8.81 -5.22 -0.15
N GLN A 10 8.96 -6.45 0.32
CA GLN A 10 8.03 -7.06 1.28
C GLN A 10 8.08 -6.39 2.66
N LEU A 11 9.25 -5.84 3.06
CA LEU A 11 9.38 -5.09 4.31
C LEU A 11 8.67 -3.73 4.26
N ILE A 12 8.32 -3.25 3.07
CA ILE A 12 7.53 -2.03 2.86
C ILE A 12 6.04 -2.36 2.68
N SER A 13 5.74 -3.39 1.88
CA SER A 13 4.37 -3.66 1.43
C SER A 13 3.61 -4.70 2.25
N THR A 14 4.30 -5.57 3.00
CA THR A 14 3.65 -6.74 3.64
C THR A 14 4.14 -7.00 5.05
N PHE A 15 5.44 -6.91 5.30
CA PHE A 15 6.10 -7.31 6.53
C PHE A 15 6.86 -6.15 7.19
N GLY A 16 6.30 -4.95 7.16
CA GLY A 16 6.82 -3.78 7.86
C GLY A 16 6.62 -3.86 9.39
N PRO A 17 7.13 -2.86 10.14
CA PRO A 17 6.95 -2.80 11.59
C PRO A 17 5.48 -2.99 11.99
N GLY A 18 5.23 -3.87 12.96
CA GLY A 18 3.89 -4.22 13.39
C GLY A 18 3.21 -5.37 12.64
N ALA A 19 3.78 -5.84 11.52
CA ALA A 19 3.29 -7.04 10.82
C ALA A 19 3.64 -8.31 11.60
N MET A 20 2.73 -9.27 11.61
CA MET A 20 2.97 -10.61 12.17
C MET A 20 3.49 -11.56 11.10
N ILE A 21 4.49 -12.36 11.43
CA ILE A 21 5.09 -13.35 10.54
C ILE A 21 5.10 -14.71 11.23
N ASP A 22 4.55 -15.72 10.54
CA ASP A 22 4.64 -17.09 10.97
C ASP A 22 5.93 -17.74 10.49
N LEU A 23 6.69 -18.22 11.45
CA LEU A 23 7.86 -19.06 11.24
C LEU A 23 7.51 -20.51 11.62
N PRO A 24 8.25 -21.51 11.15
CA PRO A 24 7.88 -22.92 11.35
C PRO A 24 7.59 -23.34 12.79
N THR A 25 8.21 -22.69 13.79
CA THR A 25 8.08 -23.04 15.20
C THR A 25 7.61 -21.89 16.09
N ARG A 26 7.35 -20.73 15.54
CA ARG A 26 7.02 -19.53 16.32
C ARG A 26 6.35 -18.49 15.41
N SER A 27 5.59 -17.60 16.01
CA SER A 27 5.16 -16.38 15.37
C SER A 27 5.89 -15.19 15.98
N VAL A 28 6.12 -14.18 15.17
CA VAL A 28 6.84 -12.98 15.58
C VAL A 28 6.10 -11.74 15.06
N VAL A 29 6.32 -10.61 15.68
CA VAL A 29 5.93 -9.31 15.16
C VAL A 29 7.18 -8.55 14.74
N VAL A 30 7.17 -7.92 13.56
CA VAL A 30 8.30 -7.14 13.06
C VAL A 30 8.45 -5.89 13.94
N ALA A 31 9.64 -5.70 14.52
CA ALA A 31 9.91 -4.59 15.42
C ALA A 31 9.99 -3.24 14.69
N GLY A 32 9.83 -2.16 15.44
CA GLY A 32 9.96 -0.78 14.98
C GLY A 32 11.36 -0.46 14.48
N LEU A 33 11.47 0.68 13.80
CA LEU A 33 12.70 1.08 13.12
C LEU A 33 13.90 1.22 14.06
N GLU A 34 13.68 1.50 15.35
CA GLU A 34 14.72 1.58 16.38
C GLU A 34 15.45 0.25 16.60
N TYR A 35 14.81 -0.84 16.23
CA TYR A 35 15.35 -2.21 16.41
C TYR A 35 15.86 -2.82 15.10
N TRP A 36 15.92 -2.02 14.03
CA TRP A 36 16.51 -2.43 12.77
C TRP A 36 18.01 -2.13 12.79
N GLU A 37 18.82 -3.15 12.51
CA GLU A 37 20.28 -3.05 12.53
C GLU A 37 20.79 -2.29 11.31
N MET A 38 20.89 -0.95 11.43
CA MET A 38 21.28 -0.03 10.36
C MET A 38 22.79 0.29 10.44
N ARG A 39 23.65 -0.66 10.06
CA ARG A 39 25.10 -0.40 9.95
C ARG A 39 25.40 0.41 8.69
N ALA A 40 26.52 1.13 8.68
CA ALA A 40 26.90 2.07 7.62
C ALA A 40 26.84 1.49 6.19
N ASN A 41 27.04 0.18 6.01
CA ASN A 41 26.98 -0.49 4.71
C ASN A 41 25.72 -1.37 4.53
N ALA A 42 24.78 -1.32 5.46
CA ALA A 42 23.59 -2.16 5.43
C ALA A 42 22.38 -1.50 4.77
N PHE A 43 22.49 -0.24 4.41
CA PHE A 43 21.41 0.52 3.77
C PHE A 43 21.95 1.51 2.74
N THR A 44 21.07 1.95 1.85
CA THR A 44 21.35 3.03 0.89
C THR A 44 20.33 4.13 1.12
N THR A 45 20.78 5.38 1.13
CA THR A 45 19.87 6.54 1.14
C THR A 45 19.23 6.68 -0.23
N ILE A 46 17.91 6.86 -0.24
CA ILE A 46 17.12 7.04 -1.46
C ILE A 46 16.76 8.52 -1.59
N PRO A 47 17.37 9.25 -2.53
CA PRO A 47 17.07 10.65 -2.73
C PRO A 47 15.78 10.81 -3.56
N GLU A 48 14.72 11.28 -2.90
CA GLU A 48 13.49 11.72 -3.54
C GLU A 48 12.91 12.91 -2.76
N PRO A 49 13.38 14.14 -3.07
CA PRO A 49 13.05 15.32 -2.25
C PRO A 49 11.56 15.60 -2.12
N ARG A 50 10.76 15.37 -3.17
CA ARG A 50 9.30 15.59 -3.14
C ARG A 50 8.60 14.63 -2.19
N LEU A 51 8.96 13.34 -2.22
CA LEU A 51 8.42 12.34 -1.30
C LEU A 51 8.85 12.65 0.13
N THR A 52 10.13 12.97 0.32
CA THR A 52 10.69 13.28 1.65
C THR A 52 9.98 14.49 2.26
N ALA A 53 9.86 15.59 1.53
CA ALA A 53 9.22 16.81 2.01
C ALA A 53 7.74 16.57 2.35
N ARG A 54 7.03 15.79 1.53
CA ARG A 54 5.63 15.45 1.75
C ARG A 54 5.43 14.61 3.01
N LEU A 55 6.22 13.56 3.19
CA LEU A 55 6.16 12.70 4.38
C LEU A 55 6.62 13.44 5.64
N GLU A 56 7.63 14.29 5.53
CA GLU A 56 8.09 15.14 6.63
C GLU A 56 6.96 16.05 7.11
N GLN A 57 6.29 16.74 6.19
CA GLN A 57 5.14 17.58 6.51
C GLN A 57 4.02 16.76 7.18
N LEU A 58 3.62 15.66 6.56
CA LEU A 58 2.59 14.77 7.09
C LEU A 58 2.88 14.30 8.52
N LEU A 59 4.10 13.84 8.78
CA LEU A 59 4.47 13.33 10.10
C LEU A 59 4.59 14.44 11.15
N LYS A 60 5.02 15.65 10.77
CA LYS A 60 5.03 16.83 11.64
C LYS A 60 3.61 17.26 12.01
N ASP A 61 2.70 17.31 11.05
CA ASP A 61 1.29 17.65 11.26
C ASP A 61 0.57 16.63 12.16
N GLN A 62 0.97 15.37 12.08
CA GLN A 62 0.48 14.31 12.97
C GLN A 62 1.15 14.28 14.35
N GLY A 63 2.14 15.13 14.61
CA GLY A 63 2.93 15.14 15.84
C GLY A 63 3.82 13.90 16.02
N ARG A 64 4.18 13.24 14.92
CA ARG A 64 4.99 12.00 14.89
C ARG A 64 6.46 12.23 14.54
N LEU A 65 6.80 13.43 14.12
CA LEU A 65 8.16 13.88 13.84
C LEU A 65 8.38 15.24 14.51
N ASP A 66 9.52 15.40 15.18
CA ASP A 66 9.89 16.71 15.77
C ASP A 66 10.01 17.76 14.64
N PRO A 67 9.46 18.98 14.81
CA PRO A 67 9.53 20.03 13.81
C PRO A 67 10.94 20.38 13.35
N ASN A 68 11.95 20.18 14.19
CA ASN A 68 13.35 20.52 13.90
C ASN A 68 14.12 19.37 13.22
N ILE A 69 13.53 18.18 13.13
CA ILE A 69 14.17 17.02 12.49
C ILE A 69 13.86 17.01 11.01
N SER A 70 14.88 16.79 10.18
CA SER A 70 14.74 16.51 8.76
C SER A 70 14.66 15.00 8.52
N LEU A 71 13.70 14.60 7.71
CA LEU A 71 13.46 13.20 7.36
C LEU A 71 14.42 12.72 6.27
N SER A 72 14.85 11.47 6.35
CA SER A 72 15.58 10.78 5.27
C SER A 72 14.87 9.49 4.85
N LEU A 73 15.03 9.10 3.60
CA LEU A 73 14.52 7.80 3.09
C LEU A 73 15.70 6.84 2.95
N ARG A 74 15.54 5.62 3.47
CA ARG A 74 16.61 4.60 3.46
C ARG A 74 16.04 3.24 3.04
N THR A 75 16.84 2.46 2.32
CA THR A 75 16.47 1.05 2.09
C THR A 75 16.39 0.31 3.41
N PRO A 76 15.51 -0.71 3.54
CA PRO A 76 15.61 -1.66 4.65
C PRO A 76 16.99 -2.29 4.71
N PRO A 77 17.46 -2.77 5.89
CA PRO A 77 18.79 -3.32 6.05
C PRO A 77 18.98 -4.57 5.18
N ILE A 78 20.05 -4.56 4.38
CA ILE A 78 20.44 -5.69 3.55
C ILE A 78 21.26 -6.64 4.44
N ALA A 79 20.88 -7.93 4.46
CA ALA A 79 21.64 -8.95 5.18
C ALA A 79 23.02 -9.10 4.54
N THR A 80 24.04 -8.50 5.14
CA THR A 80 25.44 -8.74 4.80
C THR A 80 25.93 -9.93 5.60
N ASP A 81 26.76 -10.80 5.00
CA ASP A 81 27.43 -11.86 5.74
C ASP A 81 28.32 -11.21 6.81
N GLY A 82 27.95 -11.44 8.05
CA GLY A 82 28.42 -10.65 9.19
C GLY A 82 29.93 -10.64 9.38
N VAL A 83 30.54 -9.49 9.19
CA VAL A 83 31.82 -9.18 9.81
C VAL A 83 31.53 -8.99 11.31
N ASN A 84 32.12 -9.84 12.15
CA ASN A 84 31.94 -9.86 13.63
C ASN A 84 30.61 -10.45 14.20
N GLY A 85 30.00 -11.42 13.53
CA GLY A 85 29.07 -12.35 14.21
C GLY A 85 27.62 -11.88 14.41
N ILE A 86 27.27 -10.60 14.21
CA ILE A 86 25.90 -10.12 14.26
C ILE A 86 25.45 -9.76 12.82
N PRO A 87 24.56 -10.53 12.20
CA PRO A 87 24.05 -10.19 10.87
C PRO A 87 23.22 -8.92 10.95
N ALA A 88 23.41 -8.01 9.99
CA ALA A 88 22.45 -6.93 9.76
C ALA A 88 21.07 -7.53 9.48
N GLY A 89 20.02 -6.96 10.04
CA GLY A 89 18.69 -7.52 9.87
C GLY A 89 17.60 -6.75 10.60
N VAL A 90 16.43 -7.31 10.51
CA VAL A 90 15.22 -6.80 11.15
C VAL A 90 14.94 -7.63 12.39
N THR A 91 14.89 -7.00 13.55
CA THR A 91 14.50 -7.65 14.79
C THR A 91 13.02 -7.96 14.79
N ALA A 92 12.63 -9.12 15.30
CA ALA A 92 11.24 -9.52 15.40
C ALA A 92 11.00 -10.28 16.72
N PRO A 93 10.44 -9.64 17.75
CA PRO A 93 10.07 -10.28 19.00
C PRO A 93 8.97 -11.32 18.81
N ILE A 94 8.95 -12.30 19.71
CA ILE A 94 7.94 -13.35 19.71
C ILE A 94 6.60 -12.75 20.11
N PHE A 95 5.60 -13.02 19.26
CA PHE A 95 4.21 -12.65 19.50
C PHE A 95 3.30 -13.54 18.65
N PRO A 96 2.19 -14.05 19.18
CA PRO A 96 1.71 -13.95 20.56
C PRO A 96 2.57 -14.70 21.57
N THR A 97 2.35 -14.44 22.87
CA THR A 97 3.04 -15.14 23.96
C THR A 97 2.27 -16.36 24.50
N TRP A 98 1.10 -16.63 23.94
CA TRP A 98 0.32 -17.84 24.21
C TRP A 98 0.55 -18.90 23.15
N PHE A 99 0.64 -20.16 23.60
CA PHE A 99 0.89 -21.32 22.78
C PHE A 99 -0.13 -22.42 23.08
N VAL A 100 -0.32 -23.31 22.09
CA VAL A 100 -1.16 -24.51 22.18
C VAL A 100 -0.24 -25.72 22.11
N CYS A 101 -0.34 -26.64 23.05
CA CYS A 101 0.35 -27.91 23.00
C CYS A 101 -0.15 -28.75 21.83
N GLU A 102 0.75 -29.43 21.11
CA GLU A 102 0.35 -30.32 20.01
C GLU A 102 -0.28 -31.61 20.52
N GLN A 103 0.08 -32.02 21.72
CA GLN A 103 -0.51 -33.19 22.35
C GLN A 103 -2.00 -32.97 22.63
N VAL A 104 -2.82 -33.87 22.09
CA VAL A 104 -4.27 -33.88 22.29
C VAL A 104 -4.59 -34.70 23.54
N GLU A 105 -5.34 -34.09 24.45
CA GLU A 105 -5.96 -34.75 25.59
C GLU A 105 -7.42 -35.07 25.20
N ALA A 106 -7.78 -36.34 25.23
CA ALA A 106 -9.15 -36.77 24.95
C ALA A 106 -10.02 -36.53 26.20
N ALA A 107 -11.08 -35.70 26.06
CA ALA A 107 -12.12 -35.60 27.05
C ALA A 107 -13.35 -36.36 26.54
N VAL A 108 -13.70 -37.41 27.22
CA VAL A 108 -14.87 -38.23 26.87
C VAL A 108 -16.09 -37.66 27.62
N THR A 109 -17.07 -37.18 26.86
CA THR A 109 -18.39 -36.82 27.39
C THR A 109 -19.38 -37.91 27.01
N ALA A 110 -20.58 -37.90 27.61
CA ALA A 110 -21.62 -38.88 27.31
C ALA A 110 -22.06 -38.93 25.82
N THR A 111 -21.75 -37.87 25.06
CA THR A 111 -22.24 -37.68 23.68
C THR A 111 -21.14 -37.49 22.64
N ALA A 112 -19.89 -37.19 23.03
CA ALA A 112 -18.79 -36.94 22.08
C ALA A 112 -17.42 -37.12 22.73
N THR A 113 -16.43 -37.48 21.90
CA THR A 113 -15.01 -37.37 22.24
C THR A 113 -14.52 -36.01 21.80
N LEU A 114 -14.19 -35.14 22.74
CA LEU A 114 -13.68 -33.79 22.51
C LEU A 114 -12.16 -33.79 22.48
N ARG A 115 -11.58 -33.03 21.57
CA ARG A 115 -10.13 -32.86 21.42
C ARG A 115 -9.71 -31.60 22.18
N ARG A 116 -8.98 -31.76 23.27
CA ARG A 116 -8.46 -30.66 24.10
C ARG A 116 -6.96 -30.56 23.93
N ARG A 117 -6.47 -29.34 23.78
CA ARG A 117 -5.05 -29.03 23.72
C ARG A 117 -4.72 -27.95 24.76
N ARG A 118 -3.71 -28.20 25.58
CA ARG A 118 -3.33 -27.29 26.68
C ARG A 118 -2.89 -25.95 26.14
N LEU A 119 -3.38 -24.86 26.75
CA LEU A 119 -2.90 -23.48 26.54
C LEU A 119 -1.83 -23.16 27.56
N VAL A 120 -0.67 -22.70 27.07
CA VAL A 120 0.50 -22.38 27.91
C VAL A 120 1.09 -21.03 27.48
N ARG A 121 1.79 -20.37 28.39
CA ARG A 121 2.50 -19.12 28.07
C ARG A 121 3.94 -19.40 27.66
N TRP A 122 4.52 -18.47 26.92
CA TRP A 122 5.93 -18.50 26.54
C TRP A 122 6.88 -18.73 27.72
N GLN A 123 6.61 -18.10 28.87
CA GLN A 123 7.41 -18.22 30.09
C GLN A 123 7.36 -19.61 30.74
N ASP A 124 6.33 -20.38 30.44
CA ASP A 124 6.11 -21.73 31.00
C ASP A 124 6.82 -22.82 30.18
N LEU A 125 7.51 -22.43 29.09
CA LEU A 125 8.18 -23.36 28.19
C LEU A 125 9.61 -23.64 28.61
N ASP A 126 10.04 -24.91 28.50
CA ASP A 126 11.46 -25.26 28.59
C ASP A 126 12.20 -24.68 27.36
N THR A 127 13.18 -23.82 27.64
CA THR A 127 13.98 -23.12 26.61
C THR A 127 15.25 -23.86 26.23
N ARG A 128 15.55 -25.00 26.87
CA ARG A 128 16.72 -25.82 26.59
C ARG A 128 16.50 -26.67 25.32
N GLY A 129 17.02 -26.20 24.19
CA GLY A 129 16.89 -26.85 22.89
C GLY A 129 15.61 -26.45 22.13
N ARG A 130 14.84 -27.43 21.62
CA ARG A 130 13.50 -27.18 21.07
C ARG A 130 12.55 -26.82 22.21
N ARG A 131 11.83 -25.73 22.07
CA ARG A 131 10.87 -25.25 23.06
C ARG A 131 9.71 -26.21 23.19
N ARG A 132 9.52 -26.73 24.39
CA ARG A 132 8.50 -27.70 24.72
C ARG A 132 7.84 -27.33 26.03
N PHE A 133 6.58 -27.66 26.17
CA PHE A 133 5.92 -27.65 27.46
C PHE A 133 6.18 -28.99 28.17
N VAL A 134 6.50 -28.94 29.43
CA VAL A 134 6.70 -30.12 30.30
C VAL A 134 5.51 -30.22 31.23
N PHE A 135 4.77 -31.32 31.16
CA PHE A 135 3.65 -31.62 32.05
C PHE A 135 4.17 -32.08 33.41
N ASP A 136 3.30 -32.07 34.40
CA ASP A 136 3.62 -32.49 35.78
C ASP A 136 4.09 -33.97 35.88
N ASP A 137 3.77 -34.79 34.90
CA ASP A 137 4.17 -36.18 34.73
C ASP A 137 5.40 -36.39 33.81
N ASP A 138 6.20 -35.33 33.62
CA ASP A 138 7.42 -35.27 32.82
C ASP A 138 7.21 -35.53 31.30
N ARG A 139 5.98 -35.69 30.84
CA ARG A 139 5.70 -35.73 29.38
C ARG A 139 6.03 -34.38 28.76
N LYS A 140 6.56 -34.40 27.54
CA LYS A 140 6.93 -33.20 26.79
C LYS A 140 6.07 -33.06 25.53
N SER A 141 5.48 -31.89 25.34
CA SER A 141 4.74 -31.56 24.12
C SER A 141 5.43 -30.45 23.33
N GLU A 142 5.51 -30.60 22.02
CA GLU A 142 5.80 -29.48 21.14
C GLU A 142 4.62 -28.49 21.21
N VAL A 143 4.89 -27.22 20.90
CA VAL A 143 3.91 -26.16 21.03
C VAL A 143 3.86 -25.31 19.76
N THR A 144 2.67 -24.86 19.39
CA THR A 144 2.43 -23.94 18.30
C THR A 144 1.83 -22.63 18.82
N PRO A 145 2.16 -21.47 18.25
CA PRO A 145 1.56 -20.19 18.65
C PRO A 145 0.04 -20.25 18.47
N ILE A 146 -0.71 -19.68 19.42
CA ILE A 146 -2.17 -19.59 19.31
C ILE A 146 -2.57 -18.77 18.07
N ARG A 147 -3.68 -19.15 17.42
CA ARG A 147 -4.17 -18.48 16.20
C ARG A 147 -4.78 -17.11 16.46
N PHE A 148 -5.24 -16.85 17.67
CA PHE A 148 -6.07 -15.71 18.01
C PHE A 148 -5.31 -14.70 18.86
N VAL A 149 -5.41 -13.44 18.47
CA VAL A 149 -4.91 -12.28 19.18
C VAL A 149 -6.01 -11.23 19.22
N CYS A 150 -5.79 -10.10 19.87
CA CYS A 150 -6.73 -9.01 19.82
C CYS A 150 -6.04 -7.68 19.48
N ALA A 151 -6.79 -6.82 18.84
CA ALA A 151 -6.35 -5.50 18.43
C ALA A 151 -7.50 -4.48 18.56
N CYS A 152 -7.17 -3.19 18.48
CA CYS A 152 -8.15 -2.10 18.37
C CYS A 152 -8.02 -1.37 17.02
N GLU A 153 -8.96 -0.52 16.70
CA GLU A 153 -8.98 0.24 15.44
C GLU A 153 -7.80 1.22 15.31
N LYS A 154 -7.20 1.68 16.43
CA LYS A 154 -5.97 2.49 16.43
C LYS A 154 -4.70 1.69 16.10
N GLY A 155 -4.82 0.39 15.85
CA GLY A 155 -3.72 -0.49 15.44
C GLY A 155 -2.94 -1.11 16.61
N HIS A 156 -3.31 -0.86 17.87
CA HIS A 156 -2.70 -1.56 19.01
C HIS A 156 -2.96 -3.05 18.92
N LEU A 157 -2.02 -3.85 19.38
CA LEU A 157 -2.02 -5.31 19.28
C LEU A 157 -1.60 -5.90 20.62
N GLN A 158 -2.38 -6.86 21.14
CA GLN A 158 -2.05 -7.51 22.40
C GLN A 158 -2.51 -8.97 22.42
N ASP A 159 -1.91 -9.72 23.33
CA ASP A 159 -2.41 -11.05 23.66
C ASP A 159 -3.81 -10.97 24.26
N ILE A 160 -4.66 -11.94 23.94
CA ILE A 160 -5.93 -12.11 24.66
C ILE A 160 -5.61 -12.60 26.06
N ASP A 161 -6.15 -11.91 27.06
CA ASP A 161 -6.07 -12.38 28.45
C ASP A 161 -7.12 -13.48 28.67
N TRP A 162 -6.79 -14.70 28.23
CA TRP A 162 -7.72 -15.84 28.28
C TRP A 162 -8.27 -16.11 29.67
N ARG A 163 -7.47 -15.86 30.73
CA ARG A 163 -7.98 -16.04 32.11
C ARG A 163 -9.07 -15.05 32.41
N TRP A 164 -8.83 -13.78 32.11
CA TRP A 164 -9.83 -12.74 32.34
C TRP A 164 -11.08 -12.94 31.48
N VAL A 165 -10.90 -13.27 30.21
CA VAL A 165 -12.03 -13.42 29.25
C VAL A 165 -12.95 -14.59 29.65
N VAL A 166 -12.38 -15.69 30.16
CA VAL A 166 -13.15 -16.86 30.62
C VAL A 166 -13.83 -16.61 31.97
N HIS A 167 -13.19 -15.87 32.90
CA HIS A 167 -13.65 -15.78 34.28
C HIS A 167 -14.23 -14.42 34.68
N GLY A 168 -13.94 -13.34 33.94
CA GLY A 168 -14.15 -11.96 34.39
C GLY A 168 -13.13 -11.51 35.46
N SER A 169 -12.16 -12.35 35.82
CA SER A 169 -11.08 -12.07 36.78
C SER A 169 -9.84 -12.91 36.44
N VAL A 170 -8.68 -12.51 36.94
CA VAL A 170 -7.40 -13.22 36.74
C VAL A 170 -7.00 -14.13 37.92
N GLN A 171 -7.85 -14.30 38.90
CA GLN A 171 -7.51 -15.03 40.16
C GLN A 171 -7.40 -16.54 39.98
N CYS A 172 -8.15 -17.12 39.01
CA CYS A 172 -8.11 -18.55 38.77
C CYS A 172 -6.79 -18.96 38.12
N GLN A 173 -6.07 -19.92 38.74
CA GLN A 173 -4.78 -20.45 38.26
C GLN A 173 -4.93 -21.82 37.59
N GLU A 174 -6.12 -22.38 37.58
CA GLU A 174 -6.36 -23.67 36.91
C GLU A 174 -5.95 -23.64 35.44
N PRO A 175 -5.54 -24.80 34.89
CA PRO A 175 -5.15 -24.93 33.50
C PRO A 175 -6.24 -24.49 32.51
N LEU A 176 -5.80 -23.96 31.38
CA LEU A 176 -6.67 -23.61 30.24
C LEU A 176 -6.43 -24.57 29.07
N TRP A 177 -7.47 -24.88 28.34
CA TRP A 177 -7.44 -25.70 27.12
C TRP A 177 -8.18 -25.01 25.99
N LEU A 178 -7.66 -25.19 24.79
CA LEU A 178 -8.39 -25.00 23.54
C LEU A 178 -9.10 -26.32 23.22
N GLU A 179 -10.41 -26.27 23.09
CA GLU A 179 -11.24 -27.40 22.72
C GLU A 179 -11.86 -27.13 21.35
N GLU A 180 -11.67 -28.06 20.43
CA GLU A 180 -12.20 -28.01 19.07
C GLU A 180 -13.17 -29.15 18.83
N LYS A 181 -14.38 -28.85 18.34
CA LYS A 181 -15.40 -29.82 17.96
C LYS A 181 -15.22 -30.15 16.48
N GLY A 182 -14.85 -31.38 16.18
CA GLY A 182 -14.66 -31.82 14.79
C GLY A 182 -13.35 -31.35 14.14
N THR A 183 -13.36 -31.23 12.83
CA THR A 183 -12.23 -30.77 11.99
C THR A 183 -12.44 -29.39 11.40
N SER A 184 -13.57 -28.74 11.73
CA SER A 184 -13.90 -27.39 11.29
C SER A 184 -13.00 -26.36 11.99
N ALA A 185 -12.59 -25.34 11.25
CA ALA A 185 -11.92 -24.17 11.80
C ALA A 185 -12.92 -23.07 12.23
N ASP A 186 -14.22 -23.42 12.33
CA ASP A 186 -15.28 -22.47 12.68
C ASP A 186 -15.09 -21.99 14.14
N PRO A 187 -15.10 -20.69 14.39
CA PRO A 187 -15.10 -20.15 15.76
C PRO A 187 -16.25 -20.65 16.65
N ALA A 188 -17.39 -21.03 16.06
CA ALA A 188 -18.51 -21.61 16.79
C ALA A 188 -18.19 -22.98 17.39
N ASP A 189 -17.28 -23.73 16.77
CA ASP A 189 -16.85 -25.07 17.19
C ASP A 189 -15.61 -25.03 18.09
N THR A 190 -15.11 -23.83 18.43
CA THR A 190 -13.90 -23.65 19.23
C THR A 190 -14.23 -23.00 20.57
N ASN A 191 -13.82 -23.64 21.66
CA ASN A 191 -14.00 -23.15 23.03
C ASN A 191 -12.68 -23.03 23.78
N ILE A 192 -12.60 -22.07 24.68
CA ILE A 192 -11.56 -22.00 25.71
C ILE A 192 -12.18 -22.50 27.01
N ILE A 193 -11.59 -23.54 27.60
CA ILE A 193 -12.10 -24.19 28.80
C ILE A 193 -11.06 -24.08 29.92
N CYS A 194 -11.51 -23.80 31.12
CA CYS A 194 -10.69 -23.82 32.34
C CYS A 194 -10.92 -25.09 33.14
N GLY A 195 -9.90 -25.55 33.88
CA GLY A 195 -9.98 -26.67 34.82
C GLY A 195 -11.04 -26.49 35.91
N CYS A 196 -11.40 -25.26 36.24
CA CYS A 196 -12.50 -24.96 37.18
C CYS A 196 -13.92 -25.16 36.58
N GLY A 197 -14.03 -25.57 35.31
CA GLY A 197 -15.30 -25.83 34.62
C GLY A 197 -15.89 -24.64 33.87
N ARG A 198 -15.32 -23.43 33.99
CA ARG A 198 -15.75 -22.28 33.17
C ARG A 198 -15.25 -22.38 31.74
N SER A 199 -16.04 -21.91 30.80
CA SER A 199 -15.70 -21.93 29.38
C SER A 199 -16.16 -20.65 28.66
N LEU A 200 -15.55 -20.39 27.52
CA LEU A 200 -15.90 -19.32 26.59
C LEU A 200 -15.93 -19.89 25.17
N SER A 201 -17.01 -19.68 24.43
CA SER A 201 -17.04 -19.90 22.99
C SER A 201 -16.25 -18.79 22.26
N LEU A 202 -15.45 -19.14 21.26
CA LEU A 202 -14.81 -18.12 20.43
C LEU A 202 -15.82 -17.28 19.63
N GLN A 203 -17.00 -17.81 19.33
CA GLN A 203 -18.10 -17.02 18.74
C GLN A 203 -18.49 -15.84 19.64
N ASP A 204 -18.56 -16.05 20.97
CA ASP A 204 -18.83 -14.99 21.92
C ASP A 204 -17.73 -13.95 21.99
N ALA A 205 -16.48 -14.32 21.70
CA ALA A 205 -15.36 -13.40 21.69
C ALA A 205 -15.43 -12.33 20.58
N PHE A 206 -16.25 -12.54 19.54
CA PHE A 206 -16.53 -11.52 18.52
C PHE A 206 -17.48 -10.42 18.98
N GLN A 207 -18.20 -10.63 20.09
CA GLN A 207 -19.12 -9.62 20.60
C GLN A 207 -18.36 -8.39 21.11
N PRO A 208 -18.84 -7.17 20.83
CA PRO A 208 -18.20 -5.94 21.29
C PRO A 208 -17.97 -5.92 22.80
N GLY A 209 -16.77 -5.57 23.23
CA GLY A 209 -16.40 -5.46 24.64
C GLY A 209 -16.12 -6.79 25.33
N ARG A 210 -16.35 -7.95 24.72
CA ARG A 210 -16.13 -9.27 25.36
C ARG A 210 -14.65 -9.53 25.65
N LEU A 211 -13.74 -9.02 24.83
CA LEU A 211 -12.30 -9.12 25.04
C LEU A 211 -11.74 -8.02 25.95
N GLY A 212 -12.60 -7.13 26.46
CA GLY A 212 -12.20 -6.02 27.31
C GLY A 212 -11.72 -4.80 26.55
N LYS A 213 -11.02 -3.91 27.27
CA LYS A 213 -10.49 -2.64 26.75
C LYS A 213 -9.04 -2.78 26.32
N CYS A 214 -8.68 -2.04 25.30
CA CYS A 214 -7.32 -1.93 24.83
C CYS A 214 -6.43 -1.24 25.87
N ARG A 215 -5.26 -1.81 26.12
CA ARG A 215 -4.26 -1.28 27.04
C ARG A 215 -3.19 -0.44 26.33
N GLY A 216 -3.36 -0.17 25.03
CA GLY A 216 -2.40 0.58 24.23
C GLY A 216 -1.11 -0.19 23.95
N GLU A 217 -1.09 -1.51 24.00
CA GLU A 217 0.13 -2.30 23.79
C GLU A 217 0.60 -2.21 22.33
N ARG A 218 1.89 -1.94 22.16
CA ARG A 218 2.58 -1.87 20.86
C ARG A 218 3.79 -2.84 20.89
N PRO A 219 3.54 -4.16 20.74
CA PRO A 219 4.60 -5.17 20.86
C PRO A 219 5.74 -4.98 19.85
N TRP A 220 5.49 -4.33 18.72
CA TRP A 220 6.54 -3.99 17.74
C TRP A 220 7.45 -2.85 18.21
N LEU A 221 6.98 -1.95 19.07
CA LEU A 221 7.79 -0.89 19.70
C LEU A 221 8.29 -1.28 21.09
N LEU A 222 7.90 -2.47 21.59
CA LEU A 222 8.22 -2.96 22.93
C LEU A 222 7.77 -1.99 24.03
N ASP A 223 6.64 -1.31 23.82
CA ASP A 223 6.10 -0.31 24.74
C ASP A 223 4.56 -0.31 24.76
N ARG A 224 4.01 0.70 25.41
CA ARG A 224 2.59 1.04 25.39
C ARG A 224 2.42 2.47 24.93
N ASP A 225 1.29 2.75 24.30
CA ASP A 225 0.92 4.10 23.95
C ASP A 225 0.89 4.99 25.20
N PRO A 226 1.68 6.08 25.25
CA PRO A 226 1.74 6.95 26.42
C PRO A 226 0.40 7.61 26.73
N ASP A 227 -0.44 7.86 25.74
CA ASP A 227 -1.77 8.42 25.90
C ASP A 227 -2.80 7.36 26.35
N GLY A 228 -2.39 6.09 26.41
CA GLY A 228 -3.27 4.97 26.68
C GLY A 228 -4.26 4.70 25.55
N CYS A 229 -5.17 3.75 25.78
CA CYS A 229 -6.26 3.45 24.86
C CYS A 229 -7.44 2.83 25.62
N GLY A 230 -8.63 3.32 25.35
CA GLY A 230 -9.87 2.82 25.97
C GLY A 230 -10.83 2.14 24.97
N ASP A 231 -10.38 1.90 23.75
CA ASP A 231 -11.20 1.28 22.69
C ASP A 231 -11.53 -0.18 23.03
N ASN A 232 -12.61 -0.69 22.51
CA ASN A 232 -12.93 -2.11 22.62
C ASN A 232 -11.95 -2.93 21.79
N LEU A 233 -11.49 -4.04 22.36
CA LEU A 233 -10.70 -5.01 21.63
C LEU A 233 -11.60 -5.86 20.72
N LYS A 234 -11.09 -6.15 19.53
CA LYS A 234 -11.70 -7.06 18.56
C LYS A 234 -10.82 -8.29 18.38
N LEU A 235 -11.45 -9.44 18.19
CA LEU A 235 -10.74 -10.68 17.87
C LEU A 235 -10.09 -10.58 16.50
N LEU A 236 -8.87 -11.08 16.39
CA LEU A 236 -8.10 -11.09 15.17
C LEU A 236 -7.45 -12.46 14.99
N THR A 237 -7.64 -13.07 13.83
CA THR A 237 -6.91 -14.28 13.46
C THR A 237 -5.55 -13.87 12.91
N ARG A 238 -4.48 -14.34 13.54
CA ARG A 238 -3.09 -13.98 13.28
C ARG A 238 -2.66 -14.05 11.80
N THR A 239 -3.22 -14.99 11.05
CA THR A 239 -2.92 -15.22 9.63
C THR A 239 -3.91 -14.54 8.68
N ALA A 240 -4.89 -13.81 9.19
CA ALA A 240 -5.87 -13.14 8.34
C ALA A 240 -5.25 -11.89 7.68
N THR A 241 -5.70 -11.58 6.49
CA THR A 241 -5.21 -10.44 5.69
C THR A 241 -5.48 -9.09 6.33
N ASN A 242 -6.50 -9.01 7.20
CA ASN A 242 -6.87 -7.79 7.92
C ASN A 242 -6.02 -7.50 9.17
N THR A 243 -4.94 -8.24 9.38
CA THR A 243 -4.01 -8.02 10.50
C THR A 243 -3.08 -6.85 10.29
N TYR A 244 -2.79 -6.51 9.02
CA TYR A 244 -1.81 -5.50 8.67
C TYR A 244 -2.09 -4.92 7.29
N PHE A 245 -2.31 -3.61 7.23
CA PHE A 245 -2.40 -2.86 6.00
C PHE A 245 -1.34 -1.74 6.03
N PRO A 246 -0.28 -1.83 5.23
CA PRO A 246 0.76 -0.82 5.20
C PRO A 246 0.21 0.50 4.65
N GLN A 247 0.62 1.61 5.25
CA GLN A 247 0.45 2.94 4.69
C GLN A 247 1.72 3.31 3.94
N VAL A 248 1.65 3.22 2.63
CA VAL A 248 2.77 3.50 1.72
C VAL A 248 2.44 4.71 0.88
N TYR A 249 3.37 5.65 0.81
CA TYR A 249 3.28 6.78 -0.09
C TYR A 249 4.25 6.61 -1.25
N THR A 250 3.75 6.81 -2.47
CA THR A 250 4.49 6.52 -3.71
C THR A 250 4.52 7.74 -4.61
N VAL A 251 5.68 8.04 -5.18
CA VAL A 251 5.85 9.08 -6.19
C VAL A 251 6.65 8.54 -7.38
N ILE A 252 6.43 9.13 -8.55
CA ILE A 252 7.25 8.93 -9.73
C ILE A 252 8.29 10.04 -9.77
N SER A 253 9.57 9.67 -9.86
CA SER A 253 10.65 10.65 -9.94
C SER A 253 10.57 11.42 -11.26
N LEU A 254 10.66 12.74 -11.17
CA LEU A 254 10.67 13.62 -12.34
C LEU A 254 12.09 14.02 -12.71
N PRO A 255 12.34 14.34 -14.00
CA PRO A 255 13.65 14.82 -14.42
C PRO A 255 13.92 16.22 -13.89
N SER A 256 15.17 16.55 -13.65
CA SER A 256 15.62 17.92 -13.42
C SER A 256 15.88 18.60 -14.76
N GLU A 257 15.26 19.72 -15.02
CA GLU A 257 15.14 20.29 -16.37
C GLU A 257 16.14 21.42 -16.70
N GLU A 258 16.98 21.89 -15.75
CA GLU A 258 17.53 23.24 -15.93
C GLU A 258 18.87 23.32 -16.67
N ASP A 259 19.82 22.44 -16.43
CA ASP A 259 21.15 22.45 -17.09
C ASP A 259 21.96 21.19 -16.76
N ASP A 260 23.14 21.01 -17.35
CA ASP A 260 23.99 19.87 -17.08
C ASP A 260 24.37 19.74 -15.60
N LEU A 261 24.59 20.86 -14.91
CA LEU A 261 24.87 20.85 -13.48
C LEU A 261 23.65 20.38 -12.67
N ALA A 262 22.44 20.84 -13.01
CA ALA A 262 21.22 20.40 -12.35
C ALA A 262 21.00 18.90 -12.52
N ARG A 263 21.21 18.39 -13.73
CA ARG A 263 21.15 16.95 -14.04
C ARG A 263 22.16 16.15 -13.22
N LEU A 264 23.42 16.58 -13.19
CA LEU A 264 24.48 15.91 -12.43
C LEU A 264 24.23 15.95 -10.91
N VAL A 265 23.73 17.07 -10.38
CA VAL A 265 23.35 17.21 -8.96
C VAL A 265 22.17 16.28 -8.62
N ASP A 266 21.21 16.14 -9.53
CA ASP A 266 20.08 15.24 -9.35
C ASP A 266 20.50 13.76 -9.42
N GLU A 267 21.33 13.38 -10.39
CA GLU A 267 21.89 12.03 -10.51
C GLU A 267 22.71 11.62 -9.28
N LEU A 268 23.45 12.58 -8.69
CA LEU A 268 24.30 12.37 -7.52
C LEU A 268 23.63 12.76 -6.20
N SER A 269 22.31 13.01 -6.20
CA SER A 269 21.59 13.48 -5.02
C SER A 269 21.70 12.53 -3.81
N GLY A 270 21.89 11.22 -4.06
CA GLY A 270 22.18 10.23 -3.01
C GLY A 270 23.55 10.42 -2.38
N ASP A 271 24.56 10.66 -3.22
CA ASP A 271 25.94 10.90 -2.78
C ASP A 271 26.10 12.27 -2.10
N LEU A 272 25.18 13.21 -2.39
CA LEU A 272 25.11 14.56 -1.83
C LEU A 272 24.06 14.69 -0.71
N ALA A 273 23.41 13.61 -0.29
CA ALA A 273 22.28 13.67 0.67
C ALA A 273 22.65 14.35 2.01
N ASN A 274 23.86 14.15 2.48
CA ASN A 274 24.37 14.69 3.75
C ASN A 274 25.01 16.09 3.64
N VAL A 275 25.07 16.67 2.44
CA VAL A 275 25.66 17.99 2.21
C VAL A 275 24.71 19.07 2.76
N GLN A 276 25.19 19.81 3.77
CA GLN A 276 24.44 20.91 4.42
C GLN A 276 25.10 22.27 4.18
N THR A 277 26.38 22.29 3.83
CA THR A 277 27.20 23.49 3.64
C THR A 277 28.03 23.39 2.36
N VAL A 278 28.64 24.49 1.94
CA VAL A 278 29.56 24.51 0.79
C VAL A 278 30.80 23.66 1.08
N GLU A 279 31.26 23.65 2.34
CA GLU A 279 32.40 22.86 2.80
C GLU A 279 32.12 21.34 2.69
N ASP A 280 30.87 20.94 2.91
CA ASP A 280 30.48 19.53 2.74
C ASP A 280 30.55 19.09 1.27
N VAL A 281 30.32 20.01 0.32
CA VAL A 281 30.52 19.71 -1.11
C VAL A 281 32.00 19.41 -1.40
N ALA A 282 32.91 20.23 -0.85
CA ALA A 282 34.34 20.01 -0.99
C ALA A 282 34.77 18.65 -0.38
N GLN A 283 34.19 18.27 0.76
CA GLN A 283 34.42 16.96 1.36
C GLN A 283 33.84 15.84 0.51
N ALA A 284 32.63 15.99 -0.01
CA ALA A 284 32.01 14.99 -0.90
C ALA A 284 32.88 14.76 -2.16
N LYS A 285 33.38 15.82 -2.78
CA LYS A 285 34.33 15.71 -3.90
C LYS A 285 35.63 14.98 -3.52
N ARG A 286 36.16 15.25 -2.32
CA ARG A 286 37.40 14.66 -1.84
C ARG A 286 37.27 13.16 -1.53
N PHE A 287 36.16 12.72 -0.97
CA PHE A 287 35.99 11.36 -0.44
C PHE A 287 35.13 10.44 -1.32
N ASN A 288 34.35 11.00 -2.26
CA ASN A 288 33.53 10.24 -3.18
C ASN A 288 34.04 10.38 -4.63
N PRO A 289 34.64 9.33 -5.21
CA PRO A 289 35.16 9.36 -6.57
C PRO A 289 34.10 9.70 -7.63
N LYS A 290 32.87 9.29 -7.46
CA LYS A 290 31.77 9.61 -8.39
C LYS A 290 31.50 11.11 -8.42
N VAL A 291 31.37 11.73 -7.23
CA VAL A 291 31.17 13.16 -7.09
C VAL A 291 32.36 13.93 -7.66
N SER A 292 33.59 13.47 -7.39
CA SER A 292 34.81 14.07 -7.91
C SER A 292 34.84 14.09 -9.43
N VAL A 293 34.53 12.96 -10.07
CA VAL A 293 34.58 12.81 -11.53
C VAL A 293 33.48 13.66 -12.20
N SER A 294 32.25 13.60 -11.70
CA SER A 294 31.11 14.23 -12.37
C SER A 294 30.99 15.73 -12.07
N LEU A 295 31.31 16.15 -10.84
CA LEU A 295 31.14 17.53 -10.39
C LEU A 295 32.48 18.28 -10.17
N GLY A 296 33.61 17.64 -10.41
CA GLY A 296 34.92 18.23 -10.17
C GLY A 296 35.19 19.53 -10.94
N GLY A 297 34.61 19.69 -12.12
CA GLY A 297 34.72 20.88 -12.96
C GLY A 297 33.87 22.09 -12.55
N TYR A 298 32.93 21.91 -11.60
CA TYR A 298 32.02 22.98 -11.17
C TYR A 298 32.44 23.55 -9.81
N PRO A 299 32.27 24.85 -9.55
CA PRO A 299 32.51 25.47 -8.25
C PRO A 299 31.64 24.88 -7.13
N ASP A 300 32.20 24.64 -5.95
CA ASP A 300 31.48 24.04 -4.81
C ASP A 300 30.25 24.85 -4.40
N ARG A 301 30.35 26.16 -4.45
CA ARG A 301 29.23 27.07 -4.16
C ARG A 301 28.08 26.92 -5.17
N GLU A 302 28.40 26.72 -6.44
CA GLU A 302 27.41 26.56 -7.51
C GLU A 302 26.64 25.24 -7.37
N ILE A 303 27.37 24.15 -7.05
CA ILE A 303 26.79 22.84 -6.72
C ILE A 303 25.88 22.97 -5.50
N PHE A 304 26.34 23.65 -4.44
CA PHE A 304 25.55 23.81 -3.23
C PHE A 304 24.28 24.63 -3.46
N GLU A 305 24.36 25.76 -4.18
CA GLU A 305 23.20 26.61 -4.52
C GLU A 305 22.19 25.81 -5.38
N ARG A 306 22.67 24.97 -6.30
CA ARG A 306 21.81 24.13 -7.11
C ARG A 306 21.11 23.05 -6.26
N LEU A 307 21.86 22.38 -5.41
CA LEU A 307 21.31 21.39 -4.47
C LEU A 307 20.26 22.00 -3.54
N LYS A 308 20.51 23.22 -3.07
CA LYS A 308 19.58 23.99 -2.25
C LYS A 308 18.29 24.30 -3.02
N ARG A 309 18.37 24.77 -4.27
CA ARG A 309 17.20 25.03 -5.12
C ARG A 309 16.35 23.77 -5.33
N VAL A 310 16.97 22.61 -5.59
CA VAL A 310 16.25 21.34 -5.72
C VAL A 310 15.49 21.01 -4.43
N ARG A 311 16.13 21.18 -3.27
CA ARG A 311 15.50 20.95 -1.96
C ARG A 311 14.42 21.95 -1.61
N ASP A 312 14.66 23.23 -1.88
CA ASP A 312 13.68 24.32 -1.62
C ASP A 312 12.50 24.23 -2.59
N GLY A 313 12.76 23.89 -3.86
CA GLY A 313 11.70 23.60 -4.85
C GLY A 313 10.84 22.44 -4.43
N ALA A 314 11.44 21.37 -3.93
CA ALA A 314 10.69 20.21 -3.40
C ALA A 314 9.85 20.57 -2.16
N ARG A 315 10.34 21.44 -1.28
CA ARG A 315 9.57 21.95 -0.13
C ARG A 315 8.41 22.85 -0.55
N ALA A 316 8.62 23.71 -1.55
CA ALA A 316 7.54 24.53 -2.11
C ALA A 316 6.46 23.67 -2.81
N ASP A 317 6.87 22.56 -3.45
CA ASP A 317 5.98 21.59 -4.06
C ASP A 317 5.32 20.64 -3.05
N ALA A 318 5.81 20.55 -1.82
CA ALA A 318 5.24 19.65 -0.80
C ALA A 318 3.79 19.98 -0.44
N SER A 319 3.36 21.21 -0.68
CA SER A 319 1.96 21.64 -0.54
C SER A 319 1.06 21.26 -1.72
N ARG A 320 1.65 20.83 -2.85
CA ARG A 320 0.91 20.38 -4.04
C ARG A 320 0.90 18.87 -4.12
N SER A 321 -0.18 18.32 -4.70
CA SER A 321 -0.23 16.90 -5.02
C SER A 321 0.93 16.53 -5.96
N PRO A 322 1.74 15.50 -5.66
CA PRO A 322 2.75 14.98 -6.58
C PRO A 322 2.19 14.62 -7.95
N LYS A 323 0.94 14.18 -8.02
CA LYS A 323 0.23 13.89 -9.27
C LYS A 323 0.11 15.11 -10.18
N THR A 324 -0.03 16.32 -9.60
CA THR A 324 -0.09 17.56 -10.39
C THR A 324 1.20 17.76 -11.18
N SER A 325 2.34 17.67 -10.50
CA SER A 325 3.66 17.85 -11.15
C SER A 325 3.95 16.73 -12.15
N GLU A 326 3.57 15.48 -11.83
CA GLU A 326 3.72 14.34 -12.73
C GLU A 326 2.90 14.53 -14.01
N PHE A 327 1.63 14.90 -13.88
CA PHE A 327 0.77 15.17 -15.02
C PHE A 327 1.33 16.29 -15.90
N ASP A 328 1.77 17.41 -15.30
CA ASP A 328 2.32 18.55 -16.03
C ASP A 328 3.55 18.17 -16.87
N VAL A 329 4.39 17.27 -16.34
CA VAL A 329 5.55 16.75 -17.07
C VAL A 329 5.13 15.86 -18.24
N PHE A 330 4.26 14.87 -18.00
CA PHE A 330 3.81 13.97 -19.06
C PHE A 330 2.92 14.67 -20.13
N ALA A 331 2.10 15.62 -19.72
CA ALA A 331 1.21 16.36 -20.62
C ALA A 331 1.87 17.60 -21.26
N SER A 332 3.17 17.82 -21.06
CA SER A 332 3.90 19.03 -21.53
C SER A 332 3.91 19.23 -23.04
N GLY A 333 3.59 18.20 -23.81
CA GLY A 333 3.65 18.21 -25.28
C GLY A 333 5.06 18.20 -25.86
N ARG A 334 6.10 18.04 -25.03
CA ARG A 334 7.48 17.88 -25.49
C ARG A 334 7.64 16.56 -26.21
N GLN A 335 8.46 16.55 -27.29
CA GLN A 335 8.77 15.33 -28.02
C GLN A 335 9.51 14.32 -27.13
N GLU A 336 10.47 14.79 -26.36
CA GLU A 336 11.25 14.01 -25.38
C GLU A 336 11.11 14.62 -23.99
N ILE A 337 10.99 13.75 -22.98
CA ILE A 337 10.88 14.10 -21.55
C ILE A 337 11.98 13.36 -20.81
N GLY A 338 12.85 14.11 -20.14
CA GLY A 338 14.04 13.57 -19.48
C GLY A 338 15.12 13.20 -20.48
N HIS A 339 15.99 12.25 -20.12
CA HIS A 339 17.17 11.89 -20.92
C HIS A 339 17.29 10.38 -21.11
N ASN A 340 17.63 9.95 -22.32
CA ASN A 340 17.93 8.55 -22.61
C ASN A 340 19.33 8.14 -22.11
N HIS A 341 19.43 7.97 -20.80
CA HIS A 341 20.66 7.56 -20.14
C HIS A 341 20.36 6.48 -19.07
N PRO A 342 21.24 5.47 -18.87
CA PRO A 342 21.00 4.39 -17.89
C PRO A 342 20.75 4.86 -16.45
N ALA A 343 21.34 5.97 -16.03
CA ALA A 343 21.16 6.55 -14.71
C ALA A 343 19.97 7.52 -14.60
N ALA A 344 19.28 7.82 -15.72
CA ALA A 344 18.13 8.73 -15.70
C ALA A 344 16.97 8.13 -14.91
N LYS A 345 16.31 8.97 -14.13
CA LYS A 345 15.13 8.59 -13.33
C LYS A 345 13.87 8.51 -14.18
N LEU A 346 13.80 9.29 -15.25
CA LEU A 346 12.71 9.30 -16.21
C LEU A 346 13.25 9.53 -17.63
N TYR A 347 12.75 8.75 -18.58
CA TYR A 347 12.87 9.01 -20.01
C TYR A 347 11.57 8.58 -20.71
N ALA A 348 10.96 9.50 -21.43
CA ALA A 348 9.73 9.26 -22.17
C ALA A 348 9.69 10.03 -23.49
N GLU A 349 8.89 9.56 -24.43
CA GLU A 349 8.69 10.16 -25.74
C GLU A 349 7.21 10.31 -26.06
N THR A 350 6.81 11.48 -26.54
CA THR A 350 5.45 11.69 -27.05
C THR A 350 5.31 11.02 -28.40
N LEU A 351 4.43 10.05 -28.51
CA LEU A 351 4.18 9.32 -29.75
C LEU A 351 3.42 10.19 -30.75
N PRO A 352 3.88 10.31 -32.01
CA PRO A 352 3.12 10.96 -33.07
C PRO A 352 1.74 10.32 -33.23
N ARG A 353 0.68 11.13 -33.38
CA ARG A 353 -0.71 10.61 -33.49
C ARG A 353 -0.85 9.55 -34.60
N ALA A 354 -0.17 9.72 -35.71
CA ALA A 354 -0.21 8.77 -36.83
C ALA A 354 0.33 7.35 -36.48
N THR A 355 1.11 7.20 -35.40
CA THR A 355 1.64 5.89 -35.00
C THR A 355 0.69 5.08 -34.14
N TRP A 356 -0.27 5.71 -33.47
CA TRP A 356 -1.16 5.05 -32.51
C TRP A 356 -2.66 5.22 -32.80
N ALA A 357 -3.06 6.22 -33.58
CA ALA A 357 -4.44 6.46 -34.04
C ALA A 357 -4.62 5.87 -35.44
N ASP A 358 -4.79 4.56 -35.54
CA ASP A 358 -4.98 3.86 -36.82
C ASP A 358 -6.40 4.10 -37.33
N PRO A 359 -6.58 4.79 -38.49
CA PRO A 359 -7.90 5.07 -39.07
C PRO A 359 -8.62 3.82 -39.59
N SER A 360 -7.93 2.69 -39.75
CA SER A 360 -8.56 1.43 -40.15
C SER A 360 -9.29 0.74 -38.98
N VAL A 361 -8.99 1.12 -37.74
CA VAL A 361 -9.66 0.62 -36.55
C VAL A 361 -10.86 1.49 -36.22
N SER A 362 -12.04 0.88 -36.18
CA SER A 362 -13.29 1.59 -35.87
C SER A 362 -13.41 1.90 -34.37
N VAL A 363 -12.66 2.88 -33.87
CA VAL A 363 -12.75 3.39 -32.53
C VAL A 363 -12.53 4.91 -32.53
N ASP A 364 -13.33 5.63 -31.73
CA ASP A 364 -13.11 7.07 -31.58
C ASP A 364 -11.96 7.35 -30.61
N THR A 365 -10.89 7.90 -31.15
CA THR A 365 -9.74 8.36 -30.40
C THR A 365 -9.68 9.88 -30.22
N SER A 366 -10.74 10.61 -30.59
CA SER A 366 -10.76 12.08 -30.59
C SER A 366 -10.58 12.66 -29.18
N ALA A 367 -11.08 11.96 -28.19
CA ALA A 367 -10.94 12.33 -26.78
C ALA A 367 -9.54 12.02 -26.19
N ILE A 368 -8.63 11.40 -26.95
CA ILE A 368 -7.24 11.17 -26.51
C ILE A 368 -6.36 12.24 -27.16
N LYS A 369 -5.81 13.15 -26.35
CA LYS A 369 -4.94 14.23 -26.81
C LYS A 369 -3.57 13.73 -27.22
N ASN A 370 -2.90 13.05 -26.28
CA ASN A 370 -1.53 12.58 -26.46
C ASN A 370 -1.36 11.19 -25.85
N LEU A 371 -0.42 10.46 -26.43
CA LEU A 371 0.08 9.20 -25.92
C LEU A 371 1.60 9.33 -25.72
N VAL A 372 2.08 9.02 -24.51
CA VAL A 372 3.50 9.15 -24.15
C VAL A 372 4.05 7.77 -23.79
N ALA A 373 5.04 7.32 -24.56
CA ALA A 373 5.79 6.10 -24.28
C ALA A 373 6.85 6.38 -23.21
N VAL A 374 6.71 5.79 -22.06
CA VAL A 374 7.64 5.96 -20.92
C VAL A 374 8.62 4.79 -20.93
N HIS A 375 9.79 5.01 -21.51
CA HIS A 375 10.84 3.99 -21.67
C HIS A 375 11.55 3.67 -20.38
N ARG A 376 11.62 4.65 -19.48
CA ARG A 376 12.21 4.52 -18.14
C ARG A 376 11.43 5.35 -17.16
N LEU A 377 11.08 4.71 -16.06
CA LEU A 377 10.37 5.31 -14.95
C LEU A 377 11.01 4.82 -13.65
N ARG A 378 11.27 5.72 -12.74
CA ARG A 378 11.66 5.40 -11.35
C ARG A 378 10.50 5.71 -10.44
N GLU A 379 10.03 4.70 -9.72
CA GLU A 379 9.04 4.80 -8.65
C GLU A 379 9.75 4.70 -7.30
N VAL A 380 9.44 5.61 -6.39
CA VAL A 380 9.91 5.54 -5.01
C VAL A 380 8.72 5.41 -4.08
N SER A 381 8.74 4.37 -3.26
CA SER A 381 7.69 4.05 -2.30
C SER A 381 8.27 4.02 -0.88
N SER A 382 7.61 4.66 0.08
CA SER A 382 8.02 4.69 1.48
C SER A 382 6.88 4.31 2.41
N LEU A 383 7.17 3.45 3.38
CA LEU A 383 6.26 3.07 4.45
C LEU A 383 6.32 4.10 5.57
N TYR A 384 5.16 4.66 5.98
CA TYR A 384 5.09 5.67 7.04
C TYR A 384 4.17 5.30 8.20
N GLY A 385 3.40 4.21 8.07
CA GLY A 385 2.47 3.72 9.07
C GLY A 385 1.76 2.45 8.63
N PHE A 386 0.81 2.00 9.42
CA PHE A 386 -0.08 0.88 9.05
C PHE A 386 -1.42 0.97 9.79
N THR A 387 -2.42 0.25 9.30
CA THR A 387 -3.71 0.07 9.96
C THR A 387 -4.02 -1.41 10.16
N ARG A 388 -5.07 -1.71 10.96
CA ARG A 388 -5.61 -3.06 11.17
C ARG A 388 -7.11 -3.05 10.95
N PHE A 389 -7.68 -4.22 10.67
CA PHE A 389 -9.08 -4.48 10.34
C PHE A 389 -9.51 -3.90 9.00
N GLU A 390 -9.19 -2.66 8.74
CA GLU A 390 -9.50 -1.97 7.50
C GLU A 390 -8.26 -1.27 6.97
N ALA A 391 -8.10 -1.32 5.66
CA ALA A 391 -7.05 -0.58 5.00
C ALA A 391 -7.34 0.92 5.09
N ALA A 392 -6.31 1.72 5.38
CA ALA A 392 -6.45 3.15 5.21
C ALA A 392 -6.84 3.45 3.77
N PRO A 393 -7.82 4.35 3.57
CA PRO A 393 -8.15 4.79 2.22
C PRO A 393 -6.91 5.41 1.57
N THR A 394 -6.68 5.07 0.32
CA THR A 394 -5.67 5.74 -0.50
C THR A 394 -6.28 7.06 -0.97
N SER A 395 -5.55 8.16 -0.83
CA SER A 395 -5.99 9.44 -1.41
C SER A 395 -5.91 9.36 -2.93
N SER A 396 -7.01 9.64 -3.62
CA SER A 396 -7.03 9.71 -5.08
C SER A 396 -6.22 10.89 -5.62
N ASP A 397 -6.13 11.99 -4.86
CA ASP A 397 -5.54 13.23 -5.33
C ASP A 397 -4.15 13.51 -4.73
N GLY A 398 -3.76 12.75 -3.71
CA GLY A 398 -2.49 12.97 -3.03
C GLY A 398 -2.42 14.30 -2.27
N ASP A 399 -3.54 14.98 -2.03
CA ASP A 399 -3.57 16.21 -1.26
C ASP A 399 -3.40 15.95 0.24
N VAL A 400 -2.69 16.87 0.92
CA VAL A 400 -2.38 16.77 2.36
C VAL A 400 -3.64 16.68 3.20
N GLU A 401 -4.68 17.42 2.82
CA GLU A 401 -5.94 17.45 3.56
C GLU A 401 -6.65 16.11 3.57
N ASP A 402 -6.65 15.38 2.45
CA ASP A 402 -7.23 14.03 2.36
C ASP A 402 -6.43 12.98 3.15
N ILE A 403 -5.10 13.13 3.19
CA ILE A 403 -4.23 12.25 3.99
C ILE A 403 -4.39 12.53 5.50
N GLN A 404 -4.63 13.77 5.90
CA GLN A 404 -4.88 14.15 7.31
C GLN A 404 -6.22 13.64 7.82
N LEU A 405 -7.23 13.55 6.96
CA LEU A 405 -8.55 13.03 7.28
C LEU A 405 -8.59 11.49 7.24
N ALA A 406 -7.63 10.86 6.58
CA ALA A 406 -7.51 9.41 6.55
C ALA A 406 -7.10 8.87 7.93
N VAL A 407 -7.60 7.71 8.27
CA VAL A 407 -7.35 6.98 9.53
C VAL A 407 -5.90 7.15 10.01
N ARG A 408 -5.72 7.71 11.20
CA ARG A 408 -4.41 7.85 11.83
C ARG A 408 -3.81 6.45 12.01
N GLY A 409 -2.84 6.11 11.18
CA GLY A 409 -2.18 4.81 11.24
C GLY A 409 -1.34 4.65 12.51
N ALA A 410 -1.13 3.40 12.89
CA ALA A 410 -0.19 3.07 13.95
C ALA A 410 1.24 3.47 13.54
N PRO A 411 2.05 4.01 14.48
CA PRO A 411 3.41 4.42 14.19
C PRO A 411 4.33 3.21 13.96
N ILE A 412 5.29 3.37 13.06
CA ILE A 412 6.32 2.35 12.79
C ILE A 412 7.60 2.57 13.59
N SER A 413 7.69 3.70 14.31
CA SER A 413 8.79 4.09 15.17
C SER A 413 8.30 5.00 16.29
N ARG A 414 9.16 5.25 17.29
CA ARG A 414 8.90 6.23 18.35
C ARG A 414 9.31 7.66 17.98
N GLY A 415 10.04 7.84 16.89
CA GLY A 415 10.54 9.14 16.46
C GLY A 415 11.81 9.04 15.62
N ALA A 416 11.89 8.04 14.73
CA ALA A 416 13.01 7.92 13.82
C ALA A 416 13.06 9.12 12.84
N ASP A 417 14.26 9.57 12.52
CA ASP A 417 14.57 10.60 11.54
C ASP A 417 14.65 10.05 10.10
N TRP A 418 14.20 8.82 9.91
CA TRP A 418 14.19 8.14 8.63
C TRP A 418 12.99 7.22 8.47
N LEU A 419 12.64 6.96 7.21
CA LEU A 419 11.62 5.98 6.84
C LEU A 419 12.19 4.94 5.88
N PRO A 420 11.71 3.68 5.97
CA PRO A 420 12.11 2.65 5.02
C PRO A 420 11.44 2.92 3.66
N ALA A 421 12.26 2.90 2.63
CA ALA A 421 11.83 3.13 1.26
C ALA A 421 12.50 2.16 0.29
N ILE A 422 11.88 2.01 -0.87
CA ILE A 422 12.43 1.26 -2.00
C ILE A 422 12.30 2.09 -3.26
N GLU A 423 13.21 1.87 -4.17
CA GLU A 423 13.12 2.35 -5.55
C GLU A 423 12.88 1.17 -6.49
N GLN A 424 12.02 1.40 -7.46
CA GLN A 424 11.68 0.44 -8.48
C GLN A 424 11.75 1.12 -9.83
N PHE A 425 12.18 0.38 -10.84
CA PHE A 425 12.28 0.89 -12.20
C PHE A 425 11.35 0.13 -13.13
N GLY A 426 10.82 0.83 -14.11
CA GLY A 426 9.86 0.26 -15.04
C GLY A 426 9.74 1.04 -16.33
N GLU A 427 8.76 0.65 -17.11
CA GLU A 427 8.29 1.32 -18.33
C GLU A 427 6.80 1.54 -18.24
N GLY A 428 6.26 2.40 -19.08
CA GLY A 428 4.84 2.73 -19.02
C GLY A 428 4.30 3.34 -20.30
N LEU A 429 2.99 3.57 -20.25
CA LEU A 429 2.25 4.30 -21.27
C LEU A 429 1.37 5.33 -20.57
N PHE A 430 1.62 6.62 -20.82
CA PHE A 430 0.76 7.69 -20.32
C PHE A 430 -0.23 8.10 -21.41
N ILE A 431 -1.50 8.16 -21.03
CA ILE A 431 -2.64 8.47 -21.88
C ILE A 431 -3.22 9.78 -21.40
N HIS A 432 -3.11 10.84 -22.20
CA HIS A 432 -3.69 12.14 -21.93
C HIS A 432 -5.09 12.22 -22.52
N VAL A 433 -6.10 12.27 -21.66
CA VAL A 433 -7.51 12.40 -22.06
C VAL A 433 -7.90 13.88 -22.10
N ASP A 434 -8.69 14.27 -23.12
CA ASP A 434 -9.12 15.65 -23.30
C ASP A 434 -10.06 16.10 -22.19
N GLU A 435 -9.59 17.03 -21.36
CA GLU A 435 -10.34 17.59 -20.24
C GLU A 435 -11.64 18.29 -20.69
N GLN A 436 -11.62 18.89 -21.89
CA GLN A 436 -12.81 19.55 -22.44
C GLN A 436 -13.86 18.52 -22.85
N ALA A 437 -13.44 17.38 -23.43
CA ALA A 437 -14.34 16.29 -23.74
C ALA A 437 -14.97 15.70 -22.48
N VAL A 438 -14.15 15.43 -21.45
CA VAL A 438 -14.65 14.95 -20.15
C VAL A 438 -15.60 15.95 -19.50
N ASN A 439 -15.28 17.25 -19.54
CA ASN A 439 -16.14 18.29 -18.95
C ASN A 439 -17.46 18.46 -19.69
N ARG A 440 -17.51 18.31 -21.04
CA ARG A 440 -18.79 18.29 -21.79
C ARG A 440 -19.63 17.08 -21.43
N TRP A 441 -19.00 15.89 -21.41
CA TRP A 441 -19.65 14.64 -21.07
C TRP A 441 -20.25 14.65 -19.65
N LEU A 442 -19.55 15.23 -18.66
CA LEU A 442 -20.07 15.36 -17.29
C LEU A 442 -21.36 16.20 -17.18
N GLN A 443 -21.69 17.01 -18.19
CA GLN A 443 -22.89 17.84 -18.22
C GLN A 443 -24.07 17.15 -18.91
N GLU A 444 -23.90 16.00 -19.50
CA GLU A 444 -24.96 15.25 -20.16
C GLU A 444 -25.98 14.73 -19.13
N PRO A 445 -27.28 14.84 -19.41
CA PRO A 445 -28.33 14.49 -18.44
C PRO A 445 -28.23 13.04 -17.91
N ASP A 446 -27.89 12.10 -18.78
CA ASP A 446 -27.77 10.68 -18.41
C ASP A 446 -26.54 10.46 -17.50
N VAL A 447 -25.46 11.19 -17.74
CA VAL A 447 -24.23 11.17 -16.90
C VAL A 447 -24.53 11.78 -15.53
N VAL A 448 -25.24 12.92 -15.47
CA VAL A 448 -25.65 13.55 -14.21
C VAL A 448 -26.56 12.59 -13.41
N GLY A 449 -27.45 11.88 -14.06
CA GLY A 449 -28.29 10.85 -13.44
C GLY A 449 -27.47 9.71 -12.84
N ARG A 450 -26.46 9.21 -13.61
CA ARG A 450 -25.56 8.15 -13.15
C ARG A 450 -24.67 8.60 -12.01
N GLN A 451 -24.14 9.81 -12.06
CA GLN A 451 -23.39 10.43 -10.95
C GLN A 451 -24.20 10.48 -9.66
N ALA A 452 -25.48 10.88 -9.73
CA ALA A 452 -26.34 10.92 -8.57
C ALA A 452 -26.53 9.52 -7.93
N SER A 453 -26.59 8.47 -8.77
CA SER A 453 -26.67 7.07 -8.31
C SER A 453 -25.38 6.64 -7.59
N LEU A 454 -24.21 6.90 -8.18
CA LEU A 454 -22.90 6.62 -7.59
C LEU A 454 -22.69 7.37 -6.27
N LEU A 455 -23.10 8.64 -6.19
CA LEU A 455 -23.04 9.44 -4.96
C LEU A 455 -23.96 8.89 -3.85
N ARG A 456 -25.14 8.37 -4.18
CA ARG A 456 -25.99 7.71 -3.18
C ARG A 456 -25.30 6.47 -2.62
N GLY A 457 -24.75 5.61 -3.47
CA GLY A 457 -24.01 4.42 -3.06
C GLY A 457 -22.82 4.77 -2.17
N TYR A 458 -22.04 5.76 -2.58
CA TYR A 458 -20.94 6.28 -1.78
C TYR A 458 -21.39 6.79 -0.41
N GLY A 459 -22.50 7.53 -0.33
CA GLY A 459 -23.08 8.00 0.94
C GLY A 459 -23.40 6.86 1.90
N HIS A 460 -24.01 5.79 1.39
CA HIS A 460 -24.30 4.59 2.18
C HIS A 460 -23.04 3.83 2.61
N TRP A 461 -22.09 3.71 1.72
CA TRP A 461 -20.80 3.08 2.04
C TRP A 461 -20.04 3.87 3.11
N ARG A 462 -19.92 5.20 2.94
CA ARG A 462 -19.27 6.09 3.89
C ARG A 462 -19.90 6.05 5.29
N ALA A 463 -21.20 5.94 5.39
CA ALA A 463 -21.92 5.90 6.66
C ALA A 463 -21.56 4.69 7.55
N ARG A 464 -20.92 3.65 6.96
CA ARG A 464 -20.44 2.48 7.72
C ARG A 464 -19.10 2.72 8.42
N PHE A 465 -18.38 3.77 8.05
CA PHE A 465 -17.08 4.10 8.62
C PHE A 465 -17.23 5.25 9.62
N ALA A 466 -16.85 5.02 10.87
CA ALA A 466 -16.96 6.00 11.97
C ALA A 466 -15.90 7.13 11.88
N GLY A 467 -15.63 7.64 10.69
CA GLY A 467 -14.74 8.77 10.45
C GLY A 467 -13.40 8.37 9.81
N GLY A 468 -13.34 8.27 8.50
CA GLY A 468 -12.11 7.96 7.78
C GLY A 468 -12.29 7.32 6.41
N ALA A 469 -13.52 7.33 5.87
CA ALA A 469 -13.72 6.95 4.48
C ALA A 469 -13.11 8.00 3.53
N PRO A 470 -12.46 7.61 2.42
CA PRO A 470 -11.94 8.56 1.43
C PRO A 470 -13.09 9.38 0.87
N ASN A 471 -12.80 10.60 0.44
CA ASN A 471 -13.78 11.41 -0.28
C ASN A 471 -14.16 10.74 -1.60
N TYR A 472 -15.36 11.03 -2.10
CA TYR A 472 -15.75 10.59 -3.43
C TYR A 472 -14.84 11.23 -4.49
N PRO A 473 -14.12 10.44 -5.30
CA PRO A 473 -13.10 10.99 -6.20
C PRO A 473 -13.70 11.69 -7.44
N GLY A 474 -15.02 11.66 -7.60
CA GLY A 474 -15.71 12.24 -8.75
C GLY A 474 -15.96 11.24 -9.89
N THR A 475 -16.93 11.59 -10.74
CA THR A 475 -17.34 10.73 -11.87
C THR A 475 -16.26 10.69 -12.96
N ALA A 476 -15.49 11.77 -13.14
CA ALA A 476 -14.33 11.76 -14.04
C ALA A 476 -13.26 10.75 -13.60
N TYR A 477 -12.99 10.67 -12.29
CA TYR A 477 -12.11 9.65 -11.74
C TYR A 477 -12.64 8.24 -12.04
N THR A 478 -13.93 7.99 -11.77
CA THR A 478 -14.57 6.70 -12.02
C THR A 478 -14.48 6.30 -13.51
N LEU A 479 -14.65 7.25 -14.42
CA LEU A 479 -14.46 7.04 -15.86
C LEU A 479 -13.02 6.59 -16.18
N LEU A 480 -12.02 7.39 -15.78
CA LEU A 480 -10.61 7.12 -16.08
C LEU A 480 -10.11 5.84 -15.40
N HIS A 481 -10.56 5.58 -14.19
CA HIS A 481 -10.24 4.36 -13.43
C HIS A 481 -10.81 3.11 -14.12
N SER A 482 -12.07 3.18 -14.55
CA SER A 482 -12.70 2.08 -15.30
C SER A 482 -12.01 1.85 -16.65
N LEU A 483 -11.60 2.91 -17.35
CA LEU A 483 -10.83 2.81 -18.58
C LEU A 483 -9.46 2.20 -18.34
N SER A 484 -8.78 2.59 -17.27
CA SER A 484 -7.48 2.02 -16.88
C SER A 484 -7.58 0.50 -16.69
N HIS A 485 -8.57 0.04 -15.93
CA HIS A 485 -8.78 -1.40 -15.69
C HIS A 485 -9.04 -2.18 -16.99
N ALA A 486 -9.86 -1.62 -17.88
CA ALA A 486 -10.12 -2.20 -19.19
C ALA A 486 -8.84 -2.32 -20.03
N LEU A 487 -8.04 -1.23 -20.06
CA LEU A 487 -6.78 -1.19 -20.79
C LEU A 487 -5.72 -2.10 -20.19
N ILE A 488 -5.58 -2.16 -18.86
CA ILE A 488 -4.63 -3.08 -18.18
C ILE A 488 -4.87 -4.52 -18.61
N ALA A 489 -6.12 -4.95 -18.68
CA ALA A 489 -6.44 -6.31 -19.06
C ALA A 489 -6.09 -6.61 -20.53
N GLU A 490 -6.33 -5.68 -21.45
CA GLU A 490 -5.97 -5.85 -22.88
C GLU A 490 -4.47 -5.71 -23.13
N ILE A 491 -3.82 -4.74 -22.48
CA ILE A 491 -2.36 -4.57 -22.55
C ILE A 491 -1.64 -5.81 -22.00
N ALA A 492 -2.15 -6.41 -20.94
CA ALA A 492 -1.59 -7.66 -20.39
C ALA A 492 -1.64 -8.80 -21.42
N LEU A 493 -2.75 -8.92 -22.16
CA LEU A 493 -2.91 -9.90 -23.24
C LEU A 493 -1.98 -9.60 -24.42
N ASP A 494 -1.87 -8.34 -24.83
CA ASP A 494 -1.07 -7.91 -25.98
C ASP A 494 0.44 -8.00 -25.72
N SER A 495 0.89 -7.58 -24.52
CA SER A 495 2.32 -7.49 -24.16
C SER A 495 2.87 -8.77 -23.54
N GLY A 496 1.99 -9.68 -23.07
CA GLY A 496 2.41 -10.89 -22.34
C GLY A 496 2.81 -10.65 -20.89
N TYR A 497 2.68 -9.44 -20.36
CA TYR A 497 2.84 -9.18 -18.94
C TYR A 497 1.67 -9.77 -18.13
N PRO A 498 1.91 -10.39 -16.96
CA PRO A 498 0.79 -10.69 -16.07
C PRO A 498 0.11 -9.39 -15.63
N ALA A 499 -1.23 -9.34 -15.65
CA ALA A 499 -1.98 -8.15 -15.25
C ALA A 499 -1.59 -7.66 -13.84
N SER A 500 -1.20 -8.57 -12.94
CA SER A 500 -0.72 -8.24 -11.59
C SER A 500 0.67 -7.58 -11.54
N ALA A 501 1.42 -7.56 -12.65
CA ALA A 501 2.68 -6.83 -12.77
C ALA A 501 2.51 -5.41 -13.29
N LEU A 502 1.32 -5.09 -13.82
CA LEU A 502 0.96 -3.75 -14.26
C LEU A 502 0.36 -2.97 -13.09
N LYS A 503 0.68 -1.69 -13.01
CA LYS A 503 0.12 -0.73 -12.06
C LYS A 503 -0.55 0.40 -12.81
N GLU A 504 -1.49 1.05 -12.17
CA GLU A 504 -2.11 2.27 -12.66
C GLU A 504 -1.77 3.48 -11.81
N ARG A 505 -1.89 4.65 -12.42
CA ARG A 505 -1.91 5.94 -11.75
C ARG A 505 -2.88 6.85 -12.47
N ILE A 506 -3.95 7.25 -11.79
CA ILE A 506 -5.05 8.03 -12.36
C ILE A 506 -4.86 9.51 -12.03
N TYR A 507 -5.01 10.33 -13.04
CA TYR A 507 -4.98 11.79 -12.93
C TYR A 507 -6.37 12.34 -13.30
N ALA A 508 -7.20 12.59 -12.30
CA ALA A 508 -8.49 13.27 -12.42
C ALA A 508 -8.49 14.45 -11.45
N LEU A 509 -7.60 15.44 -11.71
CA LEU A 509 -7.32 16.51 -10.78
C LEU A 509 -8.25 17.70 -11.04
N THR A 510 -8.85 18.23 -9.99
CA THR A 510 -9.73 19.41 -10.05
C THR A 510 -8.96 20.66 -9.63
N ASP A 511 -9.18 21.75 -10.35
CA ASP A 511 -8.77 23.08 -9.87
C ASP A 511 -9.95 23.69 -9.11
N THR A 512 -9.78 23.88 -7.80
CA THR A 512 -10.78 24.49 -6.93
C THR A 512 -11.22 25.87 -7.40
N ARG A 513 -10.40 26.57 -8.20
CA ARG A 513 -10.70 27.87 -8.80
C ARG A 513 -11.71 27.78 -9.94
N ASN A 514 -11.86 26.61 -10.58
CA ASN A 514 -12.73 26.40 -11.75
C ASN A 514 -14.05 25.67 -11.41
N GLY A 515 -14.53 25.77 -10.19
CA GLY A 515 -15.84 25.21 -9.83
C GLY A 515 -15.88 23.68 -9.71
N GLY A 516 -14.73 23.04 -9.50
CA GLY A 516 -14.64 21.60 -9.28
C GLY A 516 -14.68 20.73 -10.55
N ALA A 517 -14.62 21.33 -11.73
CA ALA A 517 -14.45 20.59 -12.99
C ALA A 517 -13.01 20.06 -13.10
N PRO A 518 -12.80 18.82 -13.63
CA PRO A 518 -11.46 18.29 -13.80
C PRO A 518 -10.67 19.14 -14.81
N SER A 519 -9.48 19.56 -14.39
CA SER A 519 -8.54 20.36 -15.19
C SER A 519 -7.39 19.53 -15.75
N LYS A 520 -7.22 18.29 -15.26
CA LYS A 520 -6.18 17.36 -15.67
C LYS A 520 -6.75 15.95 -15.70
N CYS A 521 -6.77 15.35 -16.87
CA CYS A 521 -7.34 14.01 -17.13
C CYS A 521 -6.30 13.11 -17.79
N GLY A 522 -5.90 12.03 -17.14
CA GLY A 522 -4.92 11.11 -17.70
C GLY A 522 -4.81 9.81 -16.92
N ILE A 523 -4.15 8.86 -17.55
CA ILE A 523 -3.90 7.53 -17.02
C ILE A 523 -2.44 7.18 -17.31
N LEU A 524 -1.68 6.74 -16.32
CA LEU A 524 -0.40 6.09 -16.53
C LEU A 524 -0.55 4.61 -16.16
N ILE A 525 -0.33 3.74 -17.13
CA ILE A 525 -0.21 2.29 -16.92
C ILE A 525 1.27 1.95 -17.01
N TYR A 526 1.82 1.28 -15.99
CA TYR A 526 3.26 1.06 -15.90
C TYR A 526 3.61 -0.23 -15.17
N THR A 527 4.84 -0.68 -15.39
CA THR A 527 5.49 -1.72 -14.59
C THR A 527 6.45 -1.08 -13.60
N ALA A 528 6.65 -1.68 -12.45
CA ALA A 528 7.70 -1.28 -11.51
C ALA A 528 8.26 -2.52 -10.80
N THR A 529 9.52 -2.85 -11.07
CA THR A 529 10.20 -4.01 -10.52
C THR A 529 11.46 -3.60 -9.74
N PRO A 530 11.83 -4.31 -8.67
CA PRO A 530 13.07 -4.03 -7.95
C PRO A 530 14.30 -4.27 -8.86
N GLY A 531 15.21 -3.28 -8.93
CA GLY A 531 16.46 -3.35 -9.65
C GLY A 531 16.50 -2.46 -10.89
N ALA A 532 17.70 -2.03 -11.26
CA ALA A 532 17.95 -1.11 -12.38
C ALA A 532 17.96 -1.80 -13.76
N GLN A 533 17.66 -3.10 -13.83
CA GLN A 533 17.67 -3.83 -15.10
C GLN A 533 16.43 -3.45 -15.91
N GLY A 534 16.66 -3.07 -17.16
CA GLY A 534 15.66 -2.56 -18.09
C GLY A 534 14.48 -3.49 -18.27
N THR A 535 13.38 -2.89 -18.62
CA THR A 535 12.14 -3.54 -19.02
C THR A 535 12.29 -4.18 -20.41
N LEU A 536 11.44 -5.11 -20.73
CA LEU A 536 11.45 -5.82 -22.03
C LEU A 536 10.92 -4.96 -23.20
N GLY A 537 10.48 -3.72 -22.93
CA GLY A 537 9.91 -2.81 -23.95
C GLY A 537 8.50 -3.18 -24.42
N GLY A 538 7.86 -4.16 -23.79
CA GLY A 538 6.55 -4.65 -24.23
C GLY A 538 5.42 -3.64 -24.03
N LEU A 539 5.47 -2.88 -22.94
CA LEU A 539 4.45 -1.89 -22.62
C LEU A 539 4.57 -0.64 -23.52
N VAL A 540 5.79 -0.22 -23.77
CA VAL A 540 6.06 0.87 -24.74
C VAL A 540 5.61 0.47 -26.14
N ALA A 541 5.90 -0.76 -26.57
CA ALA A 541 5.49 -1.27 -27.88
C ALA A 541 3.95 -1.33 -28.04
N ALA A 542 3.19 -1.53 -26.96
CA ALA A 542 1.73 -1.49 -26.98
C ALA A 542 1.19 -0.11 -27.41
N GLY A 543 1.96 0.96 -27.19
CA GLY A 543 1.60 2.31 -27.62
C GLY A 543 1.32 2.42 -29.13
N SER A 544 2.07 1.73 -29.97
CA SER A 544 1.84 1.74 -31.43
C SER A 544 0.56 1.01 -31.87
N ARG A 545 0.00 0.15 -31.01
CA ARG A 545 -1.24 -0.61 -31.24
C ARG A 545 -2.41 -0.09 -30.41
N PHE A 546 -2.29 1.12 -29.87
CA PHE A 546 -3.24 1.65 -28.89
C PHE A 546 -4.68 1.67 -29.39
N SER A 547 -4.96 2.05 -30.66
CA SER A 547 -6.32 2.02 -31.21
C SER A 547 -6.95 0.63 -31.15
N SER A 548 -6.19 -0.40 -31.54
CA SER A 548 -6.66 -1.80 -31.47
C SER A 548 -6.89 -2.26 -30.04
N ILE A 549 -6.00 -1.91 -29.13
CA ILE A 549 -6.12 -2.22 -27.70
C ILE A 549 -7.35 -1.53 -27.11
N LEU A 550 -7.54 -0.23 -27.39
CA LEU A 550 -8.72 0.52 -26.93
C LEU A 550 -10.01 -0.10 -27.47
N ARG A 551 -10.05 -0.42 -28.77
CA ARG A 551 -11.22 -1.07 -29.38
C ARG A 551 -11.55 -2.39 -28.70
N SER A 552 -10.56 -3.27 -28.54
CA SER A 552 -10.74 -4.58 -27.88
C SER A 552 -11.21 -4.42 -26.43
N ALA A 553 -10.66 -3.44 -25.71
CA ALA A 553 -11.05 -3.14 -24.33
C ALA A 553 -12.52 -2.72 -24.24
N LEU A 554 -12.96 -1.81 -25.12
CA LEU A 554 -14.35 -1.34 -25.15
C LEU A 554 -15.31 -2.46 -25.58
N ASP A 555 -15.00 -3.21 -26.64
CA ASP A 555 -15.82 -4.33 -27.11
C ASP A 555 -16.05 -5.39 -26.03
N ARG A 556 -15.00 -5.72 -25.27
CA ARG A 556 -15.10 -6.67 -24.16
C ARG A 556 -16.02 -6.19 -23.05
N LEU A 557 -16.14 -4.87 -22.83
CA LEU A 557 -16.98 -4.31 -21.80
C LEU A 557 -18.47 -4.24 -22.16
N MET A 558 -18.84 -4.36 -23.44
CA MET A 558 -20.25 -4.31 -23.86
C MET A 558 -21.07 -5.43 -23.23
N ILE A 559 -20.47 -6.61 -23.02
CA ILE A 559 -21.11 -7.78 -22.45
C ILE A 559 -20.25 -8.33 -21.31
N CYS A 560 -20.85 -8.61 -20.17
CA CYS A 560 -20.21 -9.26 -19.04
C CYS A 560 -20.80 -10.66 -18.81
N SER A 561 -19.99 -11.64 -18.44
CA SER A 561 -20.45 -12.99 -18.10
C SER A 561 -21.49 -13.04 -16.97
N ASN A 562 -21.57 -11.97 -16.17
CA ASN A 562 -22.52 -11.83 -15.06
C ASN A 562 -23.74 -10.93 -15.42
N ASP A 563 -23.94 -10.61 -16.69
CA ASP A 563 -25.11 -9.86 -17.12
C ASP A 563 -26.38 -10.77 -17.08
N PRO A 564 -27.56 -10.24 -16.79
CA PRO A 564 -27.85 -8.80 -16.56
C PRO A 564 -27.50 -8.28 -15.16
N VAL A 565 -27.22 -9.11 -14.20
CA VAL A 565 -27.00 -8.73 -12.78
C VAL A 565 -25.86 -7.69 -12.60
N CYS A 566 -24.84 -7.77 -13.45
CA CYS A 566 -23.76 -6.79 -13.42
C CYS A 566 -24.18 -5.45 -14.06
N ALA A 567 -24.86 -5.50 -15.20
CA ALA A 567 -25.31 -4.30 -15.93
C ALA A 567 -26.37 -3.52 -15.13
N ASP A 568 -27.32 -4.24 -14.53
CA ASP A 568 -28.46 -3.67 -13.78
C ASP A 568 -28.10 -3.25 -12.35
N HIS A 569 -26.83 -3.39 -11.97
CA HIS A 569 -26.43 -3.07 -10.61
C HIS A 569 -26.54 -1.57 -10.33
N GLU A 570 -27.37 -1.22 -9.36
CA GLU A 570 -27.52 0.13 -8.82
C GLU A 570 -26.86 0.23 -7.44
N PRO A 571 -26.01 1.23 -7.19
CA PRO A 571 -25.36 1.44 -5.91
C PRO A 571 -26.34 2.08 -4.89
N ASP A 572 -27.30 1.30 -4.38
CA ASP A 572 -28.36 1.75 -3.49
C ASP A 572 -28.10 1.53 -1.99
N GLY A 573 -26.90 1.08 -1.62
CA GLY A 573 -26.50 0.80 -0.24
C GLY A 573 -26.97 -0.54 0.33
N ARG A 574 -27.82 -1.29 -0.35
CA ARG A 574 -28.21 -2.65 0.04
C ARG A 574 -27.18 -3.69 -0.37
N SER A 575 -26.32 -3.34 -1.31
CA SER A 575 -25.37 -4.22 -1.97
C SER A 575 -24.05 -4.43 -1.22
N GLY A 576 -23.95 -4.03 0.05
CA GLY A 576 -22.76 -4.26 0.88
C GLY A 576 -21.50 -3.63 0.28
N ASP A 577 -20.50 -4.44 -0.04
CA ASP A 577 -19.21 -3.97 -0.55
C ASP A 577 -19.28 -3.41 -1.98
N ARG A 578 -20.37 -3.65 -2.71
CA ARG A 578 -20.59 -3.13 -4.05
C ARG A 578 -21.24 -1.73 -4.09
N ALA A 579 -21.45 -1.09 -2.94
CA ALA A 579 -22.09 0.24 -2.88
C ALA A 579 -21.28 1.36 -3.58
N THR A 580 -19.96 1.16 -3.79
CA THR A 580 -19.09 2.09 -4.51
C THR A 580 -18.96 1.77 -5.99
N HIS A 581 -19.58 0.71 -6.49
CA HIS A 581 -19.54 0.28 -7.87
C HIS A 581 -20.84 0.62 -8.59
N GLY A 582 -20.72 0.93 -9.88
CA GLY A 582 -21.79 0.78 -10.84
C GLY A 582 -21.75 -0.63 -11.46
N ALA A 583 -21.83 -0.71 -12.79
CA ALA A 583 -21.71 -1.96 -13.53
C ALA A 583 -20.26 -2.47 -13.52
N ALA A 584 -19.82 -3.07 -12.43
CA ALA A 584 -18.46 -3.61 -12.26
C ALA A 584 -18.47 -4.90 -11.45
N CYS A 585 -17.70 -5.91 -11.90
CA CYS A 585 -17.54 -7.18 -11.21
C CYS A 585 -16.26 -7.90 -11.66
N HIS A 586 -15.94 -9.04 -11.05
CA HIS A 586 -14.79 -9.88 -11.42
C HIS A 586 -14.81 -10.37 -12.88
N GLY A 587 -15.99 -10.46 -13.50
CA GLY A 587 -16.14 -10.87 -14.91
C GLY A 587 -15.80 -9.77 -15.91
N CYS A 588 -15.66 -8.50 -15.49
CA CYS A 588 -15.45 -7.38 -16.42
C CYS A 588 -14.32 -6.43 -16.04
N LEU A 589 -14.38 -5.76 -14.90
CA LEU A 589 -13.48 -4.65 -14.56
C LEU A 589 -12.52 -4.90 -13.39
N LEU A 590 -12.85 -5.77 -12.42
CA LEU A 590 -11.99 -5.94 -11.25
C LEU A 590 -10.67 -6.62 -11.65
N ILE A 591 -9.56 -6.02 -11.19
CA ILE A 591 -8.19 -6.51 -11.38
C ILE A 591 -7.56 -6.88 -10.03
N ALA A 592 -6.29 -7.31 -10.03
CA ALA A 592 -5.54 -7.53 -8.79
C ALA A 592 -5.47 -6.22 -7.97
N GLU A 593 -5.78 -6.27 -6.68
CA GLU A 593 -5.76 -5.07 -5.81
C GLU A 593 -4.39 -4.39 -5.76
N THR A 594 -3.31 -5.15 -5.99
CA THR A 594 -1.93 -4.63 -6.05
C THR A 594 -1.66 -3.79 -7.30
N SER A 595 -2.49 -3.92 -8.32
CA SER A 595 -2.42 -3.18 -9.59
C SER A 595 -3.27 -1.90 -9.56
N CYS A 596 -4.27 -1.86 -8.69
CA CYS A 596 -5.24 -0.76 -8.58
C CYS A 596 -4.87 0.19 -7.45
N GLU A 597 -4.85 1.51 -7.72
CA GLU A 597 -4.55 2.51 -6.70
C GLU A 597 -5.68 2.70 -5.67
N MET A 598 -6.93 2.31 -6.00
CA MET A 598 -8.11 2.43 -5.14
C MET A 598 -8.71 1.09 -4.74
N ARG A 599 -7.97 -0.03 -4.82
CA ARG A 599 -8.41 -1.37 -4.41
C ARG A 599 -9.76 -1.77 -5.01
N ASN A 600 -9.90 -1.53 -6.30
CA ASN A 600 -11.13 -1.77 -7.05
C ASN A 600 -12.36 -0.98 -6.59
N LEU A 601 -12.25 0.07 -5.76
CA LEU A 601 -13.37 0.96 -5.46
C LEU A 601 -13.65 1.91 -6.63
N PHE A 602 -14.88 2.41 -6.78
CA PHE A 602 -15.27 3.43 -7.76
C PHE A 602 -15.05 3.02 -9.23
N LEU A 603 -15.69 1.93 -9.64
CA LEU A 603 -15.65 1.38 -10.99
C LEU A 603 -17.04 1.30 -11.58
N ASP A 604 -17.18 1.64 -12.88
CA ASP A 604 -18.43 1.53 -13.62
C ASP A 604 -18.19 1.46 -15.13
N ARG A 605 -18.39 0.29 -15.76
CA ARG A 605 -18.24 0.14 -17.21
C ARG A 605 -19.32 0.86 -18.01
N SER A 606 -20.48 1.18 -17.39
CA SER A 606 -21.54 1.93 -18.09
C SER A 606 -21.13 3.38 -18.41
N LEU A 607 -20.06 3.90 -17.78
CA LEU A 607 -19.47 5.19 -18.13
C LEU A 607 -18.55 5.09 -19.35
N LEU A 608 -18.15 3.89 -19.77
CA LEU A 608 -17.28 3.66 -20.92
C LEU A 608 -18.06 3.27 -22.18
N VAL A 609 -18.98 2.33 -22.02
CA VAL A 609 -19.75 1.72 -23.12
C VAL A 609 -21.23 1.57 -22.73
N GLN A 610 -22.10 1.52 -23.71
CA GLN A 610 -23.50 1.19 -23.49
C GLN A 610 -23.61 -0.28 -23.05
N THR A 611 -24.27 -0.52 -21.92
CA THR A 611 -24.53 -1.86 -21.36
C THR A 611 -25.96 -2.33 -21.66
N MET A 612 -26.26 -3.59 -21.34
CA MET A 612 -27.61 -4.15 -21.48
C MET A 612 -28.69 -3.39 -20.69
N ALA A 613 -28.32 -2.72 -19.60
CA ALA A 613 -29.23 -1.90 -18.80
C ALA A 613 -29.75 -0.65 -19.57
N GLY A 614 -29.14 -0.33 -20.70
CA GLY A 614 -29.57 0.80 -21.54
C GLY A 614 -29.20 2.17 -21.00
N HIS A 615 -28.31 2.27 -20.02
CA HIS A 615 -27.74 3.55 -19.58
C HIS A 615 -26.98 4.20 -20.74
N ARG A 616 -27.26 5.47 -21.00
CA ARG A 616 -26.60 6.27 -22.05
C ARG A 616 -25.56 7.22 -21.45
N ALA A 617 -24.88 6.79 -20.42
CA ALA A 617 -23.84 7.58 -19.74
C ALA A 617 -22.42 7.29 -20.27
N ASN A 618 -22.31 6.56 -21.40
CA ASN A 618 -21.04 6.16 -21.98
C ASN A 618 -20.27 7.34 -22.58
N PHE A 619 -18.95 7.33 -22.38
CA PHE A 619 -18.03 8.32 -22.91
C PHE A 619 -17.55 7.99 -24.33
N PHE A 620 -17.46 6.71 -24.67
CA PHE A 620 -17.12 6.22 -26.01
C PHE A 620 -18.36 5.69 -26.70
N ASP A 621 -18.51 6.04 -28.01
CA ASP A 621 -19.58 5.56 -28.86
C ASP A 621 -19.19 4.26 -29.60
#